data_3a1ce9c438dc23be3761c1ede1e57f06
#
_entry.id   3a1ce9c438dc23be3761c1ede1e57f06
#
_cell.length_a   1.000
_cell.length_b   1.000
_cell.length_c   1.000
_cell.angle_alpha   90.00
_cell.angle_beta   90.00
_cell.angle_gamma   90.00
#
_symmetry.space_group_name_H-M   'P 1'
#
loop_
_entity.id
_entity.type
_entity.pdbx_description
1 polymer ?
#
loop_
_entity_poly.entity_id
_entity_poly.type
_entity_poly.pdbx_seq_one_letter_code
_entity_poly.pdbx_strand_id
1 'polypeptide(L)'
;MLFRSTGGAGFIGSNLCEYLLAHDYDVICLDNFSTGKPENIFPFLQRYPNKFKLIVGDIRNLNDCKKAVENVDYVMHEGALGSVPRSIKDPITTNETNISGFLNMLTAARDANVKRFIYAASSSTYGDSQSLPKVEDVIGKPLSPYAITKYVNELYADVFAKTYGMECIGLRYFNVFGRRQDPFGAYAAVIPLFVKKFMAHESPVINGDGEYSRDFTYIDNVIQMNMLAMTTTNPNATNQVYNTAFGERTTLNQLVGYLKEFLSEFDPEIANVKIIHGPNRLGDIPHSLACIDKAKSLLGYNPQYSMRDGLKEAVKWYWKNI
;
A
#
# COMPACT_ATOMS: atom_id res chain seq x y z
N MET A 1 18.89 -12.03 -8.64
CA MET A 1 18.29 -11.91 -7.30
C MET A 1 16.85 -12.39 -7.37
N LEU A 2 16.46 -13.22 -6.41
CA LEU A 2 15.13 -13.78 -6.36
C LEU A 2 14.28 -13.09 -5.27
N PHE A 3 13.14 -12.55 -5.68
CA PHE A 3 12.20 -11.84 -4.83
C PHE A 3 10.96 -12.65 -4.53
N ARG A 4 10.48 -12.51 -3.31
CA ARG A 4 9.14 -12.91 -2.94
C ARG A 4 8.25 -11.67 -2.79
N SER A 5 7.14 -11.63 -3.53
CA SER A 5 6.04 -10.71 -3.26
C SER A 5 4.84 -11.50 -2.72
N THR A 6 4.44 -11.25 -1.47
CA THR A 6 3.16 -11.76 -0.98
C THR A 6 2.08 -10.70 -1.22
N GLY A 7 0.85 -11.12 -1.49
CA GLY A 7 -0.18 -10.19 -1.94
C GLY A 7 0.11 -9.62 -3.33
N GLY A 8 0.88 -10.38 -4.15
CA GLY A 8 1.35 -9.91 -5.44
C GLY A 8 0.25 -9.76 -6.50
N ALA A 9 -0.94 -10.32 -6.31
CA ALA A 9 -2.10 -10.08 -7.17
C ALA A 9 -2.91 -8.83 -6.73
N GLY A 10 -2.59 -8.26 -5.56
CA GLY A 10 -3.19 -7.02 -5.06
C GLY A 10 -2.69 -5.77 -5.78
N PHE A 11 -3.24 -4.62 -5.38
CA PHE A 11 -2.90 -3.32 -5.97
C PHE A 11 -1.39 -3.02 -5.88
N ILE A 12 -0.82 -2.91 -4.67
CA ILE A 12 0.59 -2.54 -4.48
C ILE A 12 1.50 -3.67 -4.97
N GLY A 13 1.23 -4.91 -4.55
CA GLY A 13 2.08 -6.06 -4.88
C GLY A 13 2.23 -6.32 -6.37
N SER A 14 1.17 -6.14 -7.18
CA SER A 14 1.25 -6.32 -8.64
C SER A 14 2.09 -5.24 -9.34
N ASN A 15 2.09 -4.02 -8.82
CA ASN A 15 2.95 -2.95 -9.31
C ASN A 15 4.42 -3.20 -8.97
N LEU A 16 4.70 -3.73 -7.76
CA LEU A 16 6.04 -4.16 -7.37
C LEU A 16 6.53 -5.33 -8.24
N CYS A 17 5.69 -6.35 -8.46
CA CYS A 17 6.03 -7.47 -9.35
C CYS A 17 6.38 -6.98 -10.76
N GLU A 18 5.56 -6.09 -11.34
CA GLU A 18 5.81 -5.53 -12.66
C GLU A 18 7.14 -4.79 -12.73
N TYR A 19 7.41 -3.93 -11.74
CA TYR A 19 8.65 -3.18 -11.68
C TYR A 19 9.87 -4.10 -11.59
N LEU A 20 9.84 -5.09 -10.69
CA LEU A 20 10.93 -6.04 -10.51
C LEU A 20 11.22 -6.83 -11.80
N LEU A 21 10.17 -7.35 -12.44
CA LEU A 21 10.31 -8.10 -13.69
C LEU A 21 10.85 -7.24 -14.84
N ALA A 22 10.41 -5.99 -14.93
CA ALA A 22 10.89 -5.03 -15.94
C ALA A 22 12.37 -4.65 -15.72
N HIS A 23 12.91 -4.81 -14.50
CA HIS A 23 14.29 -4.53 -14.13
C HIS A 23 15.13 -5.82 -13.99
N ASP A 24 14.73 -6.88 -14.67
CA ASP A 24 15.49 -8.12 -14.82
C ASP A 24 15.65 -8.95 -13.54
N TYR A 25 14.76 -8.77 -12.55
CA TYR A 25 14.70 -9.59 -11.34
C TYR A 25 13.79 -10.80 -11.52
N ASP A 26 14.07 -11.87 -10.78
CA ASP A 26 13.21 -13.02 -10.68
C ASP A 26 12.19 -12.82 -9.56
N VAL A 27 10.92 -13.13 -9.80
CA VAL A 27 9.83 -12.88 -8.85
C VAL A 27 9.01 -14.14 -8.61
N ILE A 28 8.85 -14.50 -7.36
CA ILE A 28 7.86 -15.49 -6.94
C ILE A 28 6.71 -14.74 -6.23
N CYS A 29 5.49 -14.87 -6.74
CA CYS A 29 4.28 -14.29 -6.17
C CYS A 29 3.54 -15.34 -5.33
N LEU A 30 3.17 -15.01 -4.09
CA LEU A 30 2.26 -15.78 -3.25
C LEU A 30 0.97 -14.98 -3.07
N ASP A 31 -0.16 -15.51 -3.51
CA ASP A 31 -1.47 -14.88 -3.34
C ASP A 31 -2.58 -15.94 -3.29
N ASN A 32 -3.61 -15.71 -2.50
CA ASN A 32 -4.80 -16.57 -2.41
C ASN A 32 -6.00 -16.00 -3.15
N PHE A 33 -5.83 -14.85 -3.81
CA PHE A 33 -6.86 -14.10 -4.54
C PHE A 33 -8.08 -13.69 -3.71
N SER A 34 -7.95 -13.62 -2.39
CA SER A 34 -9.06 -13.16 -1.54
C SER A 34 -9.43 -11.70 -1.78
N THR A 35 -8.46 -10.88 -2.19
CA THR A 35 -8.64 -9.47 -2.59
C THR A 35 -7.83 -9.12 -3.84
N GLY A 36 -6.80 -9.87 -4.14
CA GLY A 36 -6.00 -9.76 -5.36
C GLY A 36 -6.79 -10.26 -6.58
N LYS A 37 -6.44 -9.75 -7.75
CA LYS A 37 -7.11 -10.07 -9.01
C LYS A 37 -6.16 -10.82 -9.95
N PRO A 38 -6.59 -11.94 -10.53
CA PRO A 38 -5.78 -12.69 -11.51
C PRO A 38 -5.29 -11.83 -12.68
N GLU A 39 -6.15 -10.94 -13.18
CA GLU A 39 -5.83 -10.02 -14.29
C GLU A 39 -4.65 -9.10 -14.02
N ASN A 40 -4.33 -8.85 -12.76
CA ASN A 40 -3.17 -8.03 -12.39
C ASN A 40 -1.83 -8.72 -12.66
N ILE A 41 -1.79 -10.06 -12.61
CA ILE A 41 -0.53 -10.82 -12.65
C ILE A 41 -0.46 -11.92 -13.72
N PHE A 42 -1.58 -12.44 -14.20
CA PHE A 42 -1.57 -13.47 -15.25
C PHE A 42 -0.81 -13.05 -16.52
N PRO A 43 -0.83 -11.79 -16.96
CA PRO A 43 0.01 -11.35 -18.08
C PRO A 43 1.51 -11.57 -17.85
N PHE A 44 1.97 -11.60 -16.59
CA PHE A 44 3.39 -11.83 -16.27
C PHE A 44 3.82 -13.27 -16.51
N LEU A 45 2.93 -14.25 -16.35
CA LEU A 45 3.21 -15.65 -16.64
C LEU A 45 3.57 -15.86 -18.12
N GLN A 46 2.93 -15.12 -19.03
CA GLN A 46 3.21 -15.17 -20.45
C GLN A 46 4.42 -14.33 -20.85
N ARG A 47 4.51 -13.12 -20.30
CA ARG A 47 5.56 -12.16 -20.66
C ARG A 47 6.93 -12.52 -20.08
N TYR A 48 6.96 -13.17 -18.90
CA TYR A 48 8.17 -13.50 -18.15
C TYR A 48 8.20 -14.95 -17.68
N PRO A 49 8.07 -15.96 -18.57
CA PRO A 49 7.81 -17.35 -18.21
C PRO A 49 8.94 -17.98 -17.37
N ASN A 50 10.18 -17.48 -17.50
CA ASN A 50 11.35 -17.97 -16.75
C ASN A 50 11.68 -17.13 -15.52
N LYS A 51 11.03 -16.01 -15.30
CA LYS A 51 11.32 -15.05 -14.22
C LYS A 51 10.16 -14.83 -13.26
N PHE A 52 8.94 -15.14 -13.66
CA PHE A 52 7.76 -15.01 -12.83
C PHE A 52 7.17 -16.37 -12.50
N LYS A 53 7.05 -16.66 -11.20
CA LYS A 53 6.38 -17.85 -10.69
C LYS A 53 5.25 -17.46 -9.76
N LEU A 54 4.06 -18.03 -9.99
CA LEU A 54 2.91 -17.88 -9.10
C LEU A 54 2.77 -19.11 -8.20
N ILE A 55 2.61 -18.88 -6.92
CA ILE A 55 2.16 -19.86 -5.93
C ILE A 55 0.78 -19.41 -5.45
N VAL A 56 -0.25 -20.19 -5.75
CA VAL A 56 -1.57 -19.99 -5.17
C VAL A 56 -1.55 -20.59 -3.77
N GLY A 57 -1.65 -19.74 -2.74
CA GLY A 57 -1.53 -20.16 -1.34
C GLY A 57 -1.86 -19.03 -0.37
N ASP A 58 -2.00 -19.38 0.90
CA ASP A 58 -2.47 -18.48 1.95
C ASP A 58 -1.37 -18.25 3.00
N ILE A 59 -1.10 -16.98 3.33
CA ILE A 59 -0.12 -16.63 4.37
C ILE A 59 -0.51 -17.16 5.76
N ARG A 60 -1.79 -17.45 6.00
CA ARG A 60 -2.25 -18.12 7.23
C ARG A 60 -1.77 -19.57 7.34
N ASN A 61 -1.35 -20.16 6.23
CA ASN A 61 -0.76 -21.50 6.18
C ASN A 61 0.76 -21.41 6.18
N LEU A 62 1.40 -21.81 7.28
CA LEU A 62 2.86 -21.78 7.41
C LEU A 62 3.58 -22.60 6.32
N ASN A 63 3.00 -23.72 5.86
CA ASN A 63 3.63 -24.54 4.80
C ASN A 63 3.65 -23.79 3.46
N ASP A 64 2.61 -23.03 3.14
CA ASP A 64 2.59 -22.20 1.94
C ASP A 64 3.64 -21.07 2.04
N CYS A 65 3.78 -20.48 3.23
CA CYS A 65 4.83 -19.49 3.51
C CYS A 65 6.24 -20.08 3.31
N LYS A 66 6.50 -21.28 3.86
CA LYS A 66 7.80 -21.97 3.71
C LYS A 66 8.14 -22.26 2.24
N LYS A 67 7.20 -22.84 1.49
CA LYS A 67 7.38 -23.05 0.03
C LYS A 67 7.64 -21.74 -0.70
N ALA A 68 7.01 -20.68 -0.22
CA ALA A 68 7.11 -19.38 -0.83
C ALA A 68 8.50 -18.73 -0.69
N VAL A 69 9.25 -19.00 0.36
CA VAL A 69 10.56 -18.37 0.62
C VAL A 69 11.76 -19.24 0.28
N GLU A 70 11.54 -20.42 -0.32
CA GLU A 70 12.63 -21.30 -0.74
C GLU A 70 13.58 -20.59 -1.71
N ASN A 71 14.89 -20.53 -1.36
CA ASN A 71 15.95 -19.89 -2.12
C ASN A 71 15.71 -18.41 -2.47
N VAL A 72 14.91 -17.70 -1.67
CA VAL A 72 14.58 -16.28 -1.87
C VAL A 72 15.61 -15.38 -1.17
N ASP A 73 16.09 -14.35 -1.88
CA ASP A 73 17.00 -13.36 -1.29
C ASP A 73 16.25 -12.32 -0.44
N TYR A 74 15.11 -11.82 -0.95
CA TYR A 74 14.35 -10.71 -0.36
C TYR A 74 12.86 -11.01 -0.33
N VAL A 75 12.18 -10.57 0.73
CA VAL A 75 10.73 -10.63 0.86
C VAL A 75 10.16 -9.21 0.85
N MET A 76 9.17 -8.96 -0.02
CA MET A 76 8.27 -7.81 0.02
C MET A 76 6.88 -8.30 0.43
N HIS A 77 6.51 -8.02 1.68
CA HIS A 77 5.28 -8.54 2.27
C HIS A 77 4.16 -7.51 2.21
N GLU A 78 3.34 -7.61 1.14
CA GLU A 78 2.16 -6.78 0.92
C GLU A 78 0.85 -7.52 1.26
N GLY A 79 0.92 -8.82 1.51
CA GLY A 79 -0.22 -9.68 1.80
C GLY A 79 -0.91 -9.30 3.11
N ALA A 80 -2.09 -8.70 3.02
CA ALA A 80 -2.90 -8.31 4.16
C ALA A 80 -4.35 -8.02 3.73
N LEU A 81 -5.29 -8.10 4.67
CA LEU A 81 -6.62 -7.53 4.52
C LEU A 81 -6.59 -6.06 4.90
N GLY A 82 -6.57 -5.18 3.91
CA GLY A 82 -6.71 -3.74 4.09
C GLY A 82 -8.15 -3.32 4.41
N SER A 83 -8.34 -2.08 4.86
CA SER A 83 -9.62 -1.43 5.17
C SER A 83 -10.04 -1.46 6.64
N VAL A 84 -10.18 -0.27 7.20
CA VAL A 84 -10.72 -0.05 8.55
C VAL A 84 -12.15 -0.57 8.66
N PRO A 85 -13.12 -0.24 7.77
CA PRO A 85 -14.48 -0.76 7.86
C PRO A 85 -14.56 -2.29 7.81
N ARG A 86 -13.74 -2.95 6.98
CA ARG A 86 -13.67 -4.42 6.95
C ARG A 86 -13.25 -4.98 8.30
N SER A 87 -12.21 -4.42 8.90
CA SER A 87 -11.69 -4.91 10.17
C SER A 87 -12.66 -4.73 11.33
N ILE A 88 -13.53 -3.72 11.28
CA ILE A 88 -14.60 -3.52 12.26
C ILE A 88 -15.70 -4.59 12.06
N LYS A 89 -16.04 -4.88 10.80
CA LYS A 89 -17.07 -5.87 10.47
C LYS A 89 -16.60 -7.31 10.75
N ASP A 90 -15.32 -7.61 10.46
CA ASP A 90 -14.73 -8.94 10.64
C ASP A 90 -13.31 -8.81 11.22
N PRO A 91 -13.20 -8.59 12.53
CA PRO A 91 -11.91 -8.44 13.20
C PRO A 91 -11.14 -9.75 13.28
N ILE A 92 -11.81 -10.91 13.35
CA ILE A 92 -11.18 -12.22 13.51
C ILE A 92 -10.40 -12.56 12.23
N THR A 93 -11.03 -12.58 11.08
CA THR A 93 -10.35 -12.86 9.80
C THR A 93 -9.26 -11.82 9.52
N THR A 94 -9.49 -10.56 9.88
CA THR A 94 -8.46 -9.51 9.77
C THR A 94 -7.25 -9.82 10.64
N ASN A 95 -7.45 -10.25 11.88
CA ASN A 95 -6.37 -10.64 12.79
C ASN A 95 -5.61 -11.87 12.29
N GLU A 96 -6.33 -12.93 11.90
CA GLU A 96 -5.72 -14.17 11.38
C GLU A 96 -4.83 -13.89 10.15
N THR A 97 -5.30 -13.05 9.25
CA THR A 97 -4.54 -12.71 8.04
C THR A 97 -3.38 -11.79 8.36
N ASN A 98 -3.64 -10.69 9.07
CA ASN A 98 -2.66 -9.62 9.21
C ASN A 98 -1.65 -9.85 10.33
N ILE A 99 -2.00 -10.60 11.40
CA ILE A 99 -1.07 -10.93 12.50
C ILE A 99 -0.52 -12.34 12.32
N SER A 100 -1.38 -13.37 12.31
CA SER A 100 -0.91 -14.75 12.21
C SER A 100 -0.23 -15.01 10.87
N GLY A 101 -0.81 -14.50 9.77
CA GLY A 101 -0.22 -14.59 8.44
C GLY A 101 1.12 -13.85 8.33
N PHE A 102 1.23 -12.66 8.91
CA PHE A 102 2.49 -11.93 8.98
C PHE A 102 3.55 -12.72 9.77
N LEU A 103 3.20 -13.23 10.94
CA LEU A 103 4.11 -14.02 11.78
C LEU A 103 4.58 -15.30 11.07
N ASN A 104 3.69 -15.99 10.34
CA ASN A 104 4.05 -17.14 9.52
C ASN A 104 5.09 -16.78 8.46
N MET A 105 4.87 -15.67 7.73
CA MET A 105 5.82 -15.21 6.71
C MET A 105 7.16 -14.79 7.30
N LEU A 106 7.12 -14.07 8.43
CA LEU A 106 8.34 -13.63 9.12
C LEU A 106 9.14 -14.83 9.64
N THR A 107 8.46 -15.83 10.21
CA THR A 107 9.05 -17.09 10.67
C THR A 107 9.66 -17.89 9.50
N ALA A 108 8.92 -18.04 8.41
CA ALA A 108 9.41 -18.73 7.23
C ALA A 108 10.63 -18.02 6.62
N ALA A 109 10.62 -16.69 6.55
CA ALA A 109 11.72 -15.88 6.05
C ALA A 109 12.99 -16.02 6.93
N ARG A 110 12.83 -16.05 8.27
CA ARG A 110 13.91 -16.34 9.22
C ARG A 110 14.53 -17.71 8.96
N ASP A 111 13.68 -18.74 8.88
CA ASP A 111 14.14 -20.12 8.71
C ASP A 111 14.83 -20.36 7.36
N ALA A 112 14.48 -19.58 6.34
CA ALA A 112 15.09 -19.57 5.02
C ALA A 112 16.34 -18.66 4.91
N ASN A 113 16.72 -17.98 5.99
CA ASN A 113 17.83 -17.01 6.00
C ASN A 113 17.70 -15.92 4.92
N VAL A 114 16.49 -15.38 4.74
CA VAL A 114 16.23 -14.26 3.82
C VAL A 114 17.06 -13.05 4.23
N LYS A 115 17.75 -12.41 3.28
CA LYS A 115 18.64 -11.27 3.55
C LYS A 115 17.93 -10.09 4.17
N ARG A 116 16.71 -9.76 3.67
CA ARG A 116 15.89 -8.66 4.21
C ARG A 116 14.42 -8.90 3.99
N PHE A 117 13.62 -8.49 4.98
CA PHE A 117 12.17 -8.56 4.99
C PHE A 117 11.58 -7.14 5.01
N ILE A 118 11.03 -6.70 3.87
CA ILE A 118 10.33 -5.42 3.73
C ILE A 118 8.83 -5.70 3.89
N TYR A 119 8.12 -4.87 4.64
CA TYR A 119 6.70 -5.12 4.88
C TYR A 119 5.85 -3.84 4.86
N ALA A 120 4.62 -4.00 4.38
CA ALA A 120 3.61 -2.97 4.41
C ALA A 120 3.15 -2.70 5.85
N ALA A 121 3.67 -1.66 6.48
CA ALA A 121 3.09 -1.02 7.65
C ALA A 121 1.99 -0.03 7.21
N SER A 122 1.49 0.81 8.11
CA SER A 122 0.38 1.70 7.78
C SER A 122 0.39 2.99 8.58
N SER A 123 0.02 4.09 7.94
CA SER A 123 -0.25 5.36 8.62
C SER A 123 -1.39 5.28 9.66
N SER A 124 -2.23 4.24 9.59
CA SER A 124 -3.26 3.99 10.61
C SER A 124 -2.69 3.73 12.01
N THR A 125 -1.41 3.33 12.11
CA THR A 125 -0.68 3.14 13.38
C THR A 125 -0.61 4.43 14.20
N TYR A 126 -0.66 5.60 13.54
CA TYR A 126 -0.66 6.88 14.26
C TYR A 126 -1.92 7.11 15.11
N GLY A 127 -3.02 6.41 14.82
CA GLY A 127 -4.23 6.40 15.65
C GLY A 127 -4.76 7.82 15.94
N ASP A 128 -4.96 8.11 17.23
CA ASP A 128 -5.50 9.38 17.74
C ASP A 128 -4.45 10.49 17.92
N SER A 129 -3.20 10.28 17.52
CA SER A 129 -2.16 11.31 17.57
C SER A 129 -2.62 12.60 16.86
N GLN A 130 -2.52 13.74 17.52
CA GLN A 130 -2.87 15.04 16.96
C GLN A 130 -1.68 15.74 16.27
N SER A 131 -0.47 15.21 16.42
CA SER A 131 0.75 15.81 15.87
C SER A 131 0.70 15.87 14.35
N LEU A 132 1.12 16.98 13.76
CA LEU A 132 1.34 17.18 12.33
C LEU A 132 2.64 17.93 12.13
N PRO A 133 3.52 17.50 11.21
CA PRO A 133 3.43 16.23 10.48
C PRO A 133 3.59 15.00 11.39
N LYS A 134 3.14 13.83 10.90
CA LYS A 134 3.34 12.55 11.59
C LYS A 134 4.81 12.13 11.50
N VAL A 135 5.44 11.91 12.66
CA VAL A 135 6.82 11.46 12.80
C VAL A 135 6.81 10.02 13.33
N GLU A 136 7.70 9.16 12.84
CA GLU A 136 7.65 7.72 13.06
C GLU A 136 7.66 7.32 14.53
N ASP A 137 8.39 8.04 15.37
CA ASP A 137 8.58 7.72 16.80
C ASP A 137 7.45 8.25 17.70
N VAL A 138 6.50 9.02 17.15
CA VAL A 138 5.40 9.64 17.89
C VAL A 138 4.07 9.12 17.43
N ILE A 139 3.61 8.01 18.01
CA ILE A 139 2.32 7.39 17.71
C ILE A 139 1.30 7.65 18.81
N GLY A 140 0.02 7.63 18.46
CA GLY A 140 -1.10 7.62 19.40
C GLY A 140 -1.62 6.20 19.65
N LYS A 141 -2.87 6.10 20.08
CA LYS A 141 -3.57 4.82 20.26
C LYS A 141 -4.26 4.42 18.96
N PRO A 142 -4.07 3.18 18.46
CA PRO A 142 -4.77 2.69 17.28
C PRO A 142 -6.30 2.80 17.44
N LEU A 143 -6.98 3.26 16.38
CA LEU A 143 -8.43 3.52 16.39
C LEU A 143 -9.27 2.42 15.72
N SER A 144 -8.65 1.33 15.28
CA SER A 144 -9.37 0.23 14.62
C SER A 144 -8.63 -1.10 14.76
N PRO A 145 -9.33 -2.25 14.61
CA PRO A 145 -8.67 -3.55 14.56
C PRO A 145 -7.58 -3.61 13.48
N TYR A 146 -7.81 -3.03 12.30
CA TYR A 146 -6.78 -2.93 11.25
C TYR A 146 -5.52 -2.20 11.75
N ALA A 147 -5.68 -1.05 12.40
CA ALA A 147 -4.55 -0.28 12.92
C ALA A 147 -3.75 -1.08 13.97
N ILE A 148 -4.46 -1.81 14.86
CA ILE A 148 -3.84 -2.72 15.83
C ILE A 148 -3.00 -3.77 15.10
N THR A 149 -3.56 -4.44 14.08
CA THR A 149 -2.82 -5.49 13.36
C THR A 149 -1.55 -4.96 12.72
N LYS A 150 -1.58 -3.75 12.15
CA LYS A 150 -0.40 -3.14 11.53
C LYS A 150 0.64 -2.73 12.56
N TYR A 151 0.23 -2.23 13.70
CA TYR A 151 1.17 -1.91 14.79
C TYR A 151 1.81 -3.18 15.38
N VAL A 152 1.04 -4.26 15.58
CA VAL A 152 1.58 -5.55 16.02
C VAL A 152 2.64 -6.09 15.07
N ASN A 153 2.50 -5.89 13.74
CA ASN A 153 3.51 -6.29 12.77
C ASN A 153 4.85 -5.56 13.00
N GLU A 154 4.81 -4.27 13.32
CA GLU A 154 6.01 -3.50 13.65
C GLU A 154 6.70 -4.05 14.91
N LEU A 155 5.92 -4.39 15.94
CA LEU A 155 6.44 -4.98 17.18
C LEU A 155 7.09 -6.35 16.94
N TYR A 156 6.46 -7.23 16.15
CA TYR A 156 7.06 -8.51 15.78
C TYR A 156 8.35 -8.35 14.97
N ALA A 157 8.37 -7.44 14.00
CA ALA A 157 9.56 -7.18 13.20
C ALA A 157 10.73 -6.69 14.07
N ASP A 158 10.49 -5.78 15.01
CA ASP A 158 11.49 -5.30 15.97
C ASP A 158 12.05 -6.43 16.85
N VAL A 159 11.16 -7.29 17.40
CA VAL A 159 11.58 -8.45 18.21
C VAL A 159 12.38 -9.45 17.37
N PHE A 160 11.97 -9.73 16.13
CA PHE A 160 12.69 -10.65 15.26
C PHE A 160 14.07 -10.11 14.86
N ALA A 161 14.18 -8.82 14.64
CA ALA A 161 15.47 -8.17 14.42
C ALA A 161 16.41 -8.33 15.61
N LYS A 162 15.94 -8.04 16.82
CA LYS A 162 16.72 -8.12 18.06
C LYS A 162 17.08 -9.56 18.48
N THR A 163 16.16 -10.49 18.27
CA THR A 163 16.30 -11.88 18.78
C THR A 163 17.02 -12.78 17.77
N TYR A 164 16.73 -12.59 16.49
CA TYR A 164 17.22 -13.51 15.42
C TYR A 164 18.17 -12.84 14.44
N GLY A 165 18.46 -11.53 14.60
CA GLY A 165 19.36 -10.81 13.71
C GLY A 165 18.80 -10.58 12.30
N MET A 166 17.49 -10.67 12.11
CA MET A 166 16.85 -10.40 10.82
C MET A 166 16.91 -8.93 10.46
N GLU A 167 17.16 -8.60 9.20
CA GLU A 167 16.96 -7.26 8.70
C GLU A 167 15.50 -7.05 8.29
N CYS A 168 14.77 -6.21 9.04
CA CYS A 168 13.38 -5.89 8.79
C CYS A 168 13.21 -4.39 8.54
N ILE A 169 12.43 -4.01 7.50
CA ILE A 169 12.09 -2.60 7.23
C ILE A 169 10.59 -2.49 7.02
N GLY A 170 9.94 -1.66 7.86
CA GLY A 170 8.52 -1.37 7.78
C GLY A 170 8.26 -0.07 7.01
N LEU A 171 7.27 -0.09 6.12
CA LEU A 171 6.89 1.07 5.32
C LEU A 171 5.46 1.47 5.65
N ARG A 172 5.29 2.57 6.42
CA ARG A 172 3.97 3.14 6.74
C ARG A 172 3.43 3.88 5.54
N TYR A 173 2.64 3.21 4.74
CA TYR A 173 2.01 3.81 3.57
C TYR A 173 0.93 4.82 3.96
N PHE A 174 0.97 5.98 3.27
CA PHE A 174 -0.04 7.05 3.38
C PHE A 174 -0.88 7.10 2.10
N ASN A 175 -2.18 6.81 2.22
CA ASN A 175 -3.21 6.95 1.18
C ASN A 175 -2.73 6.66 -0.25
N VAL A 176 -2.17 5.47 -0.47
CA VAL A 176 -1.62 5.07 -1.78
C VAL A 176 -2.71 5.04 -2.84
N PHE A 177 -2.39 5.54 -4.03
CA PHE A 177 -3.27 5.50 -5.19
C PHE A 177 -2.48 5.23 -6.48
N GLY A 178 -3.17 4.75 -7.52
CA GLY A 178 -2.56 4.49 -8.81
C GLY A 178 -3.18 3.33 -9.57
N ARG A 179 -2.50 2.92 -10.64
CA ARG A 179 -2.95 1.83 -11.52
C ARG A 179 -3.20 0.54 -10.76
N ARG A 180 -4.21 -0.24 -11.17
CA ARG A 180 -4.69 -1.49 -10.54
C ARG A 180 -5.36 -1.34 -9.16
N GLN A 181 -5.63 -0.12 -8.71
CA GLN A 181 -6.45 0.08 -7.52
C GLN A 181 -7.93 -0.13 -7.87
N ASP A 182 -8.60 -1.05 -7.16
CA ASP A 182 -9.94 -1.53 -7.50
C ASP A 182 -11.04 -0.50 -7.13
N PRO A 183 -11.85 -0.04 -8.11
CA PRO A 183 -13.01 0.83 -7.87
C PRO A 183 -14.29 0.08 -7.47
N PHE A 184 -14.32 -1.25 -7.63
CA PHE A 184 -15.52 -2.08 -7.45
C PHE A 184 -15.58 -2.79 -6.11
N GLY A 185 -14.49 -2.77 -5.35
CA GLY A 185 -14.44 -3.38 -4.01
C GLY A 185 -15.41 -2.72 -3.05
N ALA A 186 -16.02 -3.52 -2.16
CA ALA A 186 -16.95 -3.04 -1.13
C ALA A 186 -16.34 -1.94 -0.20
N TYR A 187 -15.03 -1.83 -0.22
CA TYR A 187 -14.25 -0.85 0.56
C TYR A 187 -13.29 -0.07 -0.34
N ALA A 188 -13.73 0.28 -1.55
CA ALA A 188 -12.93 1.04 -2.51
C ALA A 188 -12.44 2.37 -1.91
N ALA A 189 -11.20 2.73 -2.23
CA ALA A 189 -10.62 4.00 -1.82
C ALA A 189 -11.29 5.18 -2.56
N VAL A 190 -11.15 6.38 -2.02
CA VAL A 190 -11.85 7.58 -2.51
C VAL A 190 -11.54 7.90 -3.97
N ILE A 191 -10.27 7.76 -4.39
CA ILE A 191 -9.86 8.11 -5.76
C ILE A 191 -10.52 7.21 -6.81
N PRO A 192 -10.33 5.86 -6.79
CA PRO A 192 -10.98 5.01 -7.79
C PRO A 192 -12.51 5.06 -7.73
N LEU A 193 -13.09 5.27 -6.53
CA LEU A 193 -14.53 5.43 -6.37
C LEU A 193 -15.04 6.70 -7.09
N PHE A 194 -14.35 7.83 -6.90
CA PHE A 194 -14.73 9.10 -7.55
C PHE A 194 -14.51 9.06 -9.06
N VAL A 195 -13.41 8.44 -9.52
CA VAL A 195 -13.18 8.21 -10.96
C VAL A 195 -14.36 7.45 -11.57
N LYS A 196 -14.75 6.32 -10.96
CA LYS A 196 -15.89 5.54 -11.44
C LYS A 196 -17.18 6.37 -11.50
N LYS A 197 -17.43 7.21 -10.48
CA LYS A 197 -18.61 8.09 -10.45
C LYS A 197 -18.59 9.10 -11.59
N PHE A 198 -17.46 9.78 -11.79
CA PHE A 198 -17.32 10.74 -12.89
C PHE A 198 -17.47 10.09 -14.26
N MET A 199 -16.87 8.93 -14.49
CA MET A 199 -17.00 8.19 -15.77
C MET A 199 -18.43 7.73 -16.05
N ALA A 200 -19.23 7.52 -14.99
CA ALA A 200 -20.67 7.24 -15.10
C ALA A 200 -21.56 8.50 -15.14
N HIS A 201 -20.99 9.70 -15.18
CA HIS A 201 -21.67 10.99 -15.05
C HIS A 201 -22.52 11.10 -13.75
N GLU A 202 -22.14 10.33 -12.73
CA GLU A 202 -22.79 10.36 -11.42
C GLU A 202 -22.07 11.33 -10.49
N SER A 203 -22.82 12.06 -9.66
CA SER A 203 -22.26 12.97 -8.68
C SER A 203 -21.51 12.22 -7.58
N PRO A 204 -20.19 12.45 -7.39
CA PRO A 204 -19.51 11.95 -6.21
C PRO A 204 -19.98 12.68 -4.96
N VAL A 205 -20.02 11.96 -3.83
CA VAL A 205 -20.40 12.51 -2.52
C VAL A 205 -19.16 12.68 -1.66
N ILE A 206 -18.85 13.90 -1.30
CA ILE A 206 -17.79 14.25 -0.33
C ILE A 206 -18.43 14.27 1.06
N ASN A 207 -17.85 13.59 2.03
CA ASN A 207 -18.27 13.66 3.42
C ASN A 207 -17.80 14.99 4.04
N GLY A 208 -18.73 15.77 4.60
CA GLY A 208 -18.45 17.09 5.17
C GLY A 208 -18.26 18.19 4.12
N ASP A 209 -17.54 19.23 4.50
CA ASP A 209 -17.25 20.40 3.67
C ASP A 209 -16.16 20.20 2.61
N GLY A 210 -15.49 19.05 2.63
CA GLY A 210 -14.40 18.70 1.71
C GLY A 210 -13.02 19.26 2.09
N GLU A 211 -12.90 19.92 3.23
CA GLU A 211 -11.62 20.49 3.69
C GLU A 211 -10.73 19.49 4.44
N TYR A 212 -11.26 18.29 4.72
CA TYR A 212 -10.41 17.21 5.24
C TYR A 212 -9.31 16.86 4.23
N SER A 213 -8.09 16.78 4.70
CA SER A 213 -6.92 16.60 3.81
C SER A 213 -6.12 15.35 4.12
N ARG A 214 -5.53 14.79 3.08
CA ARG A 214 -4.69 13.59 3.14
C ARG A 214 -3.39 13.82 2.41
N ASP A 215 -2.34 13.16 2.88
CA ASP A 215 -1.11 12.94 2.13
C ASP A 215 -1.34 11.74 1.22
N PHE A 216 -1.57 12.01 -0.05
CA PHE A 216 -1.80 10.97 -1.07
C PHE A 216 -0.47 10.60 -1.73
N THR A 217 -0.20 9.32 -1.83
CA THR A 217 1.06 8.81 -2.36
C THR A 217 0.84 8.03 -3.64
N TYR A 218 1.40 8.51 -4.75
CA TYR A 218 1.32 7.79 -6.01
C TYR A 218 2.13 6.49 -5.95
N ILE A 219 1.63 5.45 -6.61
CA ILE A 219 2.20 4.10 -6.56
C ILE A 219 3.68 4.04 -6.93
N ASP A 220 4.17 4.86 -7.85
CA ASP A 220 5.58 4.83 -8.25
C ASP A 220 6.52 5.41 -7.17
N ASN A 221 6.03 6.32 -6.31
CA ASN A 221 6.76 6.74 -5.11
C ASN A 221 6.84 5.59 -4.08
N VAL A 222 5.80 4.75 -3.98
CA VAL A 222 5.80 3.56 -3.11
C VAL A 222 6.78 2.51 -3.64
N ILE A 223 6.82 2.29 -4.96
CA ILE A 223 7.79 1.41 -5.60
C ILE A 223 9.21 1.89 -5.31
N GLN A 224 9.49 3.19 -5.51
CA GLN A 224 10.80 3.78 -5.18
C GLN A 224 11.20 3.47 -3.74
N MET A 225 10.30 3.67 -2.78
CA MET A 225 10.57 3.45 -1.36
C MET A 225 10.88 1.98 -1.05
N ASN A 226 10.12 1.04 -1.64
CA ASN A 226 10.39 -0.40 -1.50
C ASN A 226 11.76 -0.77 -2.06
N MET A 227 12.12 -0.23 -3.23
CA MET A 227 13.42 -0.50 -3.85
C MET A 227 14.58 0.05 -3.02
N LEU A 228 14.44 1.27 -2.48
CA LEU A 228 15.43 1.87 -1.58
C LEU A 228 15.59 1.07 -0.28
N ALA A 229 14.48 0.65 0.33
CA ALA A 229 14.50 -0.20 1.51
C ALA A 229 15.20 -1.55 1.25
N MET A 230 14.97 -2.11 0.05
CA MET A 230 15.58 -3.37 -0.36
C MET A 230 17.08 -3.25 -0.60
N THR A 231 17.49 -2.20 -1.32
CA THR A 231 18.88 -2.08 -1.83
C THR A 231 19.81 -1.33 -0.90
N THR A 232 19.31 -0.71 0.17
CA THR A 232 20.16 0.08 1.09
C THR A 232 21.32 -0.74 1.63
N THR A 233 22.48 -0.13 1.64
CA THR A 233 23.69 -0.65 2.31
C THR A 233 24.01 0.12 3.60
N ASN A 234 23.17 1.12 3.95
CA ASN A 234 23.30 1.88 5.17
C ASN A 234 22.84 1.02 6.38
N PRO A 235 23.73 0.61 7.29
CA PRO A 235 23.37 -0.23 8.43
C PRO A 235 22.37 0.47 9.38
N ASN A 236 22.36 1.80 9.42
CA ASN A 236 21.44 2.58 10.24
C ASN A 236 20.03 2.64 9.64
N ALA A 237 19.84 2.21 8.40
CA ALA A 237 18.55 2.20 7.72
C ALA A 237 17.76 0.91 7.93
N THR A 238 18.42 -0.17 8.36
CA THR A 238 17.75 -1.45 8.65
C THR A 238 17.10 -1.44 10.02
N ASN A 239 16.13 -2.34 10.24
CA ASN A 239 15.40 -2.49 11.50
C ASN A 239 14.70 -1.20 11.94
N GLN A 240 14.14 -0.49 10.96
CA GLN A 240 13.47 0.78 11.12
C GLN A 240 12.08 0.74 10.47
N VAL A 241 11.23 1.67 10.91
CA VAL A 241 9.96 1.97 10.24
C VAL A 241 10.06 3.35 9.59
N TYR A 242 9.50 3.50 8.39
CA TYR A 242 9.56 4.74 7.62
C TYR A 242 8.19 5.17 7.12
N ASN A 243 7.92 6.46 7.17
CA ASN A 243 6.81 7.05 6.44
C ASN A 243 7.06 6.96 4.92
N THR A 244 6.09 6.42 4.22
CA THR A 244 6.09 6.35 2.75
C THR A 244 4.94 7.21 2.25
N ALA A 245 5.28 8.44 1.90
CA ALA A 245 4.38 9.52 1.56
C ALA A 245 5.04 10.49 0.58
N PHE A 246 4.28 11.46 0.07
CA PHE A 246 4.87 12.57 -0.68
C PHE A 246 5.34 13.70 0.24
N GLY A 247 4.66 13.89 1.37
CA GLY A 247 4.96 14.96 2.33
C GLY A 247 4.17 16.25 2.07
N GLU A 248 3.05 16.15 1.34
CA GLU A 248 2.12 17.26 1.10
C GLU A 248 0.67 16.83 1.34
N ARG A 249 -0.19 17.81 1.60
CA ARG A 249 -1.62 17.55 1.84
C ARG A 249 -2.46 18.04 0.67
N THR A 250 -3.47 17.24 0.31
CA THR A 250 -4.50 17.61 -0.65
C THR A 250 -5.87 17.46 0.01
N THR A 251 -6.74 18.48 -0.08
CA THR A 251 -8.12 18.40 0.41
C THR A 251 -8.99 17.56 -0.55
N LEU A 252 -10.15 17.11 -0.07
CA LEU A 252 -11.08 16.39 -0.94
C LEU A 252 -11.65 17.31 -2.04
N ASN A 253 -11.83 18.60 -1.76
CA ASN A 253 -12.23 19.59 -2.77
C ASN A 253 -11.17 19.74 -3.87
N GLN A 254 -9.89 19.84 -3.51
CA GLN A 254 -8.79 19.89 -4.48
C GLN A 254 -8.70 18.58 -5.30
N LEU A 255 -8.81 17.42 -4.63
CA LEU A 255 -8.80 16.11 -5.29
C LEU A 255 -9.89 16.02 -6.36
N VAL A 256 -11.12 16.39 -6.01
CA VAL A 256 -12.25 16.36 -6.95
C VAL A 256 -12.04 17.34 -8.10
N GLY A 257 -11.48 18.52 -7.84
CA GLY A 257 -11.10 19.49 -8.87
C GLY A 257 -10.12 18.90 -9.89
N TYR A 258 -9.05 18.26 -9.41
CA TYR A 258 -8.07 17.59 -10.29
C TYR A 258 -8.68 16.43 -11.07
N LEU A 259 -9.50 15.59 -10.45
CA LEU A 259 -10.16 14.49 -11.13
C LEU A 259 -11.07 15.01 -12.26
N LYS A 260 -11.84 16.04 -11.98
CA LYS A 260 -12.71 16.69 -12.95
C LYS A 260 -11.92 17.26 -14.14
N GLU A 261 -10.84 17.98 -13.86
CA GLU A 261 -9.93 18.53 -14.85
C GLU A 261 -9.39 17.43 -15.77
N PHE A 262 -8.77 16.39 -15.20
CA PHE A 262 -8.08 15.37 -15.98
C PHE A 262 -9.03 14.42 -16.72
N LEU A 263 -10.17 14.07 -16.11
CA LEU A 263 -11.15 13.20 -16.77
C LEU A 263 -11.88 13.93 -17.91
N SER A 264 -12.07 15.26 -17.80
CA SER A 264 -12.66 16.07 -18.86
C SER A 264 -11.80 16.15 -20.12
N GLU A 265 -10.50 15.82 -20.04
CA GLU A 265 -9.65 15.66 -21.23
C GLU A 265 -10.11 14.47 -22.10
N PHE A 266 -10.76 13.46 -21.52
CA PHE A 266 -11.27 12.26 -22.21
C PHE A 266 -12.76 12.38 -22.54
N ASP A 267 -13.55 13.01 -21.66
CA ASP A 267 -14.98 13.21 -21.81
C ASP A 267 -15.38 14.60 -21.25
N PRO A 268 -15.58 15.61 -22.15
CA PRO A 268 -15.92 16.96 -21.73
C PRO A 268 -17.18 17.11 -20.89
N GLU A 269 -18.15 16.18 -20.98
CA GLU A 269 -19.39 16.22 -20.19
C GLU A 269 -19.13 16.04 -18.69
N ILE A 270 -18.02 15.44 -18.32
CA ILE A 270 -17.61 15.29 -16.91
C ILE A 270 -17.43 16.66 -16.24
N ALA A 271 -17.06 17.69 -17.00
CA ALA A 271 -16.97 19.05 -16.48
C ALA A 271 -18.31 19.57 -15.90
N ASN A 272 -19.44 19.02 -16.34
CA ASN A 272 -20.78 19.40 -15.89
C ASN A 272 -21.26 18.60 -14.66
N VAL A 273 -20.57 17.52 -14.29
CA VAL A 273 -20.96 16.68 -13.14
C VAL A 273 -20.89 17.47 -11.84
N LYS A 274 -21.98 17.50 -11.09
CA LYS A 274 -22.06 18.21 -9.80
C LYS A 274 -21.42 17.40 -8.69
N ILE A 275 -20.86 18.10 -7.71
CA ILE A 275 -20.33 17.51 -6.49
C ILE A 275 -21.40 17.67 -5.39
N ILE A 276 -21.62 16.62 -4.62
CA ILE A 276 -22.54 16.63 -3.49
C ILE A 276 -21.73 16.59 -2.19
N HIS A 277 -22.07 17.46 -1.25
CA HIS A 277 -21.53 17.42 0.10
C HIS A 277 -22.53 16.73 1.02
N GLY A 278 -22.10 15.64 1.66
CA GLY A 278 -22.87 14.87 2.63
C GLY A 278 -22.48 15.20 4.07
N PRO A 279 -23.04 14.50 5.05
CA PRO A 279 -22.66 14.69 6.46
C PRO A 279 -21.23 14.23 6.72
N ASN A 280 -20.63 14.77 7.78
CA ASN A 280 -19.34 14.29 8.26
C ASN A 280 -19.41 12.80 8.62
N ARG A 281 -18.41 12.03 8.23
CA ARG A 281 -18.29 10.63 8.61
C ARG A 281 -17.71 10.53 10.02
N LEU A 282 -18.41 9.81 10.89
CA LEU A 282 -17.95 9.60 12.25
C LEU A 282 -16.62 8.83 12.28
N GLY A 283 -15.64 9.35 13.02
CA GLY A 283 -14.32 8.73 13.19
C GLY A 283 -13.32 9.05 12.08
N ASP A 284 -13.66 9.89 11.10
CA ASP A 284 -12.67 10.36 10.12
C ASP A 284 -11.67 11.31 10.78
N ILE A 285 -10.37 11.08 10.50
CA ILE A 285 -9.29 11.97 10.93
C ILE A 285 -9.31 13.20 10.01
N PRO A 286 -9.35 14.44 10.55
CA PRO A 286 -9.45 15.64 9.72
C PRO A 286 -8.27 15.82 8.77
N HIS A 287 -7.04 15.66 9.27
CA HIS A 287 -5.83 15.91 8.50
C HIS A 287 -4.77 14.82 8.69
N SER A 288 -4.10 14.45 7.60
CA SER A 288 -2.97 13.54 7.62
C SER A 288 -1.84 14.10 6.75
N LEU A 289 -0.67 14.26 7.36
CA LEU A 289 0.57 14.71 6.71
C LEU A 289 1.73 13.92 7.30
N ALA A 290 2.59 13.37 6.47
CA ALA A 290 3.79 12.67 6.90
C ALA A 290 5.02 13.60 6.96
N CYS A 291 5.87 13.41 7.96
CA CYS A 291 7.27 13.80 7.87
C CYS A 291 8.01 12.68 7.12
N ILE A 292 8.74 13.00 6.06
CA ILE A 292 9.53 12.05 5.28
C ILE A 292 11.04 12.25 5.44
N ASP A 293 11.47 13.03 6.40
CA ASP A 293 12.88 13.40 6.59
C ASP A 293 13.75 12.20 6.97
N LYS A 294 13.21 11.27 7.78
CA LYS A 294 13.89 10.02 8.12
C LYS A 294 14.14 9.17 6.87
N ALA A 295 13.15 9.01 6.00
CA ALA A 295 13.29 8.30 4.74
C ALA A 295 14.28 8.98 3.80
N LYS A 296 14.27 10.31 3.70
CA LYS A 296 15.23 11.09 2.92
C LYS A 296 16.66 10.89 3.42
N SER A 297 16.87 11.02 4.74
CA SER A 297 18.20 10.99 5.32
C SER A 297 18.85 9.61 5.33
N LEU A 298 18.09 8.55 5.62
CA LEU A 298 18.62 7.20 5.80
C LEU A 298 18.56 6.34 4.53
N LEU A 299 17.52 6.53 3.71
CA LEU A 299 17.29 5.74 2.49
C LEU A 299 17.50 6.52 1.20
N GLY A 300 17.68 7.85 1.25
CA GLY A 300 17.76 8.69 0.06
C GLY A 300 16.42 8.82 -0.67
N TYR A 301 15.30 8.66 0.04
CA TYR A 301 13.97 8.77 -0.56
C TYR A 301 13.71 10.16 -1.11
N ASN A 302 13.35 10.23 -2.39
CA ASN A 302 13.04 11.47 -3.08
C ASN A 302 11.83 11.23 -3.99
N PRO A 303 10.59 11.35 -3.46
CA PRO A 303 9.39 11.06 -4.24
C PRO A 303 9.27 12.01 -5.43
N GLN A 304 9.06 11.44 -6.64
CA GLN A 304 9.09 12.16 -7.90
C GLN A 304 7.72 12.66 -8.36
N TYR A 305 6.64 12.05 -7.86
CA TYR A 305 5.30 12.35 -8.27
C TYR A 305 4.53 13.08 -7.19
N SER A 306 4.20 14.36 -7.41
CA SER A 306 3.22 15.05 -6.59
C SER A 306 1.84 14.39 -6.70
N MET A 307 0.89 14.79 -5.83
CA MET A 307 -0.50 14.32 -5.93
C MET A 307 -1.07 14.60 -7.33
N ARG A 308 -0.85 15.81 -7.87
CA ARG A 308 -1.36 16.22 -9.17
C ARG A 308 -0.75 15.41 -10.31
N ASP A 309 0.57 15.23 -10.32
CA ASP A 309 1.27 14.51 -11.38
C ASP A 309 0.90 13.02 -11.37
N GLY A 310 0.91 12.39 -10.20
CA GLY A 310 0.52 10.99 -10.04
C GLY A 310 -0.94 10.75 -10.42
N LEU A 311 -1.83 11.70 -10.11
CA LEU A 311 -3.24 11.59 -10.46
C LEU A 311 -3.46 11.68 -11.97
N LYS A 312 -2.73 12.54 -12.66
CA LYS A 312 -2.76 12.63 -14.12
C LYS A 312 -2.37 11.31 -14.79
N GLU A 313 -1.36 10.63 -14.26
CA GLU A 313 -0.96 9.31 -14.78
C GLU A 313 -1.99 8.21 -14.40
N ALA A 314 -2.50 8.24 -13.15
CA ALA A 314 -3.50 7.29 -12.70
C ALA A 314 -4.80 7.36 -13.51
N VAL A 315 -5.27 8.57 -13.82
CA VAL A 315 -6.50 8.80 -14.61
C VAL A 315 -6.39 8.20 -16.00
N LYS A 316 -5.23 8.29 -16.66
CA LYS A 316 -5.00 7.67 -17.99
C LYS A 316 -5.17 6.15 -17.92
N TRP A 317 -4.74 5.55 -16.83
CA TRP A 317 -4.91 4.10 -16.61
C TRP A 317 -6.37 3.76 -16.30
N TYR A 318 -6.99 4.50 -15.38
CA TYR A 318 -8.39 4.27 -15.00
C TYR A 318 -9.33 4.36 -16.21
N TRP A 319 -9.14 5.40 -17.05
CA TRP A 319 -9.96 5.60 -18.26
C TRP A 319 -9.97 4.40 -19.19
N LYS A 320 -8.86 3.69 -19.28
CA LYS A 320 -8.69 2.52 -20.16
C LYS A 320 -9.15 1.20 -19.54
N ASN A 321 -9.26 1.12 -18.22
CA ASN A 321 -9.37 -0.16 -17.53
C ASN A 321 -10.57 -0.24 -16.55
N ILE A 322 -11.31 0.81 -16.36
CA ILE A 322 -12.58 0.87 -15.65
C ILE A 322 -13.72 1.10 -16.64
#